data_eb6c74096221378e46a3e3dba7fd9c8b
#
_entry.id   eb6c74096221378e46a3e3dba7fd9c8b
#
_cell.length_a   1.000
_cell.length_b   1.000
_cell.length_c   1.000
_cell.angle_alpha   90.00
_cell.angle_beta   90.00
_cell.angle_gamma   90.00
#
_symmetry.space_group_name_H-M   'P 1'
#
loop_
_entity.id
_entity.type
_entity.pdbx_description
1 polymer ?
#
loop_
_entity_poly.entity_id
_entity_poly.type
_entity_poly.pdbx_seq_one_letter_code
_entity_poly.pdbx_strand_id
1 'polypeptide(L)'
;MKVLELKNVNKIYNSSEVKVHAVNDVTLEFAEAEFAAIVGPSGSGKTTLLNLIGGLDMPTSGEIIISGTNLSKLKSSQLIDFRLNNIGFVFQSYNLIPVLTAKENVEFIMTLQKWPQKKRDDRTLELLRAVGLGERINSRPGKLSGGQQQRVAVARALASRPKFVLADEPTANLDSKAATKLLEIMEKLNHGEKITFIFSTHDPRVVKMAHRVITLEDGKVISDDIRELPA
;
A
#
# COMPACT_ATOMS: atom_id res chain seq x y z
N MET A 1 -16.90 4.91 6.67
CA MET A 1 -16.23 5.60 7.81
C MET A 1 -14.87 6.09 7.33
N LYS A 2 -14.31 7.22 7.87
CA LYS A 2 -12.98 7.69 7.46
C LYS A 2 -11.91 6.77 8.04
N VAL A 3 -11.03 6.23 7.19
CA VAL A 3 -9.91 5.37 7.60
C VAL A 3 -8.61 6.15 7.74
N LEU A 4 -8.46 7.23 6.94
CA LEU A 4 -7.26 8.06 6.89
C LEU A 4 -7.63 9.52 6.68
N GLU A 5 -6.99 10.43 7.42
CA GLU A 5 -7.11 11.88 7.27
C GLU A 5 -5.70 12.50 7.26
N LEU A 6 -5.45 13.35 6.27
CA LEU A 6 -4.29 14.23 6.20
C LEU A 6 -4.78 15.66 6.38
N LYS A 7 -4.15 16.44 7.27
CA LYS A 7 -4.52 17.82 7.56
C LYS A 7 -3.31 18.74 7.41
N ASN A 8 -3.30 19.55 6.34
CA ASN A 8 -2.26 20.53 6.01
C ASN A 8 -0.84 19.90 6.08
N VAL A 9 -0.67 18.70 5.53
CA VAL A 9 0.56 17.92 5.60
C VAL A 9 1.61 18.54 4.71
N ASN A 10 2.79 18.79 5.28
CA ASN A 10 3.96 19.30 4.59
C ASN A 10 5.17 18.40 4.83
N LYS A 11 6.01 18.24 3.80
CA LYS A 11 7.32 17.60 3.91
C LYS A 11 8.37 18.38 3.16
N ILE A 12 9.37 18.83 3.91
CA ILE A 12 10.51 19.60 3.40
C ILE A 12 11.78 18.81 3.71
N TYR A 13 12.55 18.49 2.69
CA TYR A 13 13.89 17.93 2.85
C TYR A 13 14.92 19.06 2.75
N ASN A 14 15.79 19.14 3.77
CA ASN A 14 16.87 20.13 3.91
C ASN A 14 18.24 19.49 3.73
N SER A 15 18.38 18.49 2.87
CA SER A 15 19.62 17.73 2.71
C SER A 15 20.65 18.37 1.77
N SER A 16 20.33 19.50 1.17
CA SER A 16 21.21 20.25 0.24
C SER A 16 21.04 21.75 0.43
N GLU A 17 21.81 22.57 -0.27
CA GLU A 17 21.64 24.04 -0.29
C GLU A 17 20.25 24.49 -0.76
N VAL A 18 19.54 23.61 -1.49
CA VAL A 18 18.17 23.86 -1.98
C VAL A 18 17.17 23.06 -1.13
N LYS A 19 16.20 23.75 -0.54
CA LYS A 19 15.07 23.13 0.15
C LYS A 19 14.12 22.53 -0.86
N VAL A 20 13.80 21.22 -0.71
CA VAL A 20 12.85 20.53 -1.57
C VAL A 20 11.53 20.35 -0.81
N HIS A 21 10.47 21.01 -1.29
CA HIS A 21 9.10 20.84 -0.80
C HIS A 21 8.48 19.62 -1.49
N ALA A 22 8.72 18.43 -0.94
CA ALA A 22 8.26 17.17 -1.53
C ALA A 22 6.74 16.95 -1.36
N VAL A 23 6.14 17.48 -0.28
CA VAL A 23 4.69 17.55 -0.05
C VAL A 23 4.37 18.94 0.50
N ASN A 24 3.35 19.58 -0.03
CA ASN A 24 3.07 20.99 0.20
C ASN A 24 1.56 21.20 0.45
N ASP A 25 1.21 21.40 1.73
CA ASP A 25 -0.15 21.70 2.21
C ASP A 25 -1.22 20.69 1.74
N VAL A 26 -0.91 19.39 1.84
CA VAL A 26 -1.83 18.34 1.40
C VAL A 26 -2.87 18.06 2.48
N THR A 27 -4.15 18.22 2.10
CA THR A 27 -5.31 17.84 2.91
C THR A 27 -6.15 16.86 2.11
N LEU A 28 -6.30 15.63 2.62
CA LEU A 28 -7.02 14.53 1.97
C LEU A 28 -7.70 13.66 3.03
N GLU A 29 -8.78 13.00 2.65
CA GLU A 29 -9.48 12.03 3.47
C GLU A 29 -9.74 10.77 2.64
N PHE A 30 -9.59 9.58 3.23
CA PHE A 30 -9.94 8.32 2.58
C PHE A 30 -10.95 7.57 3.44
N ALA A 31 -11.98 7.04 2.77
CA ALA A 31 -12.98 6.19 3.39
C ALA A 31 -12.57 4.70 3.35
N GLU A 32 -13.31 3.89 4.10
CA GLU A 32 -13.19 2.42 4.01
C GLU A 32 -13.61 1.92 2.62
N ALA A 33 -12.95 0.86 2.17
CA ALA A 33 -13.18 0.21 0.88
C ALA A 33 -12.93 1.08 -0.36
N GLU A 34 -12.25 2.22 -0.25
CA GLU A 34 -11.82 2.98 -1.42
C GLU A 34 -10.75 2.21 -2.23
N PHE A 35 -10.78 2.40 -3.55
CA PHE A 35 -9.75 1.98 -4.48
C PHE A 35 -9.25 3.25 -5.19
N ALA A 36 -8.25 3.90 -4.58
CA ALA A 36 -7.81 5.24 -4.97
C ALA A 36 -6.41 5.22 -5.58
N ALA A 37 -6.18 6.05 -6.61
CA ALA A 37 -4.89 6.24 -7.25
C ALA A 37 -4.39 7.68 -7.05
N ILE A 38 -3.17 7.82 -6.55
CA ILE A 38 -2.42 9.07 -6.54
C ILE A 38 -1.52 9.06 -7.77
N VAL A 39 -1.76 9.98 -8.70
CA VAL A 39 -1.07 10.09 -9.99
C VAL A 39 -0.29 11.41 -10.08
N GLY A 40 0.60 11.51 -11.06
CA GLY A 40 1.38 12.71 -11.34
C GLY A 40 2.72 12.38 -11.96
N PRO A 41 3.46 13.39 -12.47
CA PRO A 41 4.77 13.20 -13.08
C PRO A 41 5.81 12.61 -12.09
N SER A 42 6.93 12.14 -12.62
CA SER A 42 8.07 11.74 -11.78
C SER A 42 8.53 12.95 -10.95
N GLY A 43 8.84 12.71 -9.67
CA GLY A 43 9.25 13.78 -8.75
C GLY A 43 8.10 14.60 -8.14
N SER A 44 6.83 14.36 -8.49
CA SER A 44 5.70 15.13 -7.93
C SER A 44 5.41 14.92 -6.44
N GLY A 45 6.13 14.00 -5.75
CA GLY A 45 5.98 13.76 -4.31
C GLY A 45 5.13 12.53 -3.95
N LYS A 46 4.66 11.73 -4.91
CA LYS A 46 3.78 10.55 -4.67
C LYS A 46 4.35 9.55 -3.66
N THR A 47 5.55 9.06 -3.91
CA THR A 47 6.23 8.11 -3.00
C THR A 47 6.49 8.74 -1.62
N THR A 48 6.83 10.03 -1.57
CA THR A 48 6.96 10.76 -0.30
C THR A 48 5.63 10.79 0.44
N LEU A 49 4.53 11.12 -0.24
CA LEU A 49 3.20 11.15 0.36
C LEU A 49 2.79 9.77 0.87
N LEU A 50 3.03 8.69 0.09
CA LEU A 50 2.79 7.32 0.56
C LEU A 50 3.62 6.97 1.80
N ASN A 51 4.90 7.35 1.82
CA ASN A 51 5.78 7.11 2.97
C ASN A 51 5.29 7.84 4.24
N LEU A 52 4.80 9.06 4.10
CA LEU A 52 4.19 9.81 5.20
C LEU A 52 2.91 9.13 5.71
N ILE A 53 1.99 8.77 4.82
CA ILE A 53 0.76 8.03 5.13
C ILE A 53 1.11 6.70 5.82
N GLY A 54 2.13 6.02 5.33
CA GLY A 54 2.60 4.76 5.88
C GLY A 54 3.38 4.87 7.19
N GLY A 55 3.66 6.09 7.68
CA GLY A 55 4.51 6.32 8.86
C GLY A 55 5.93 5.79 8.66
N LEU A 56 6.41 5.67 7.42
CA LEU A 56 7.82 5.35 7.09
C LEU A 56 8.69 6.59 7.16
N ASP A 57 8.08 7.76 7.01
CA ASP A 57 8.67 9.07 7.22
C ASP A 57 7.67 9.95 8.00
N MET A 58 8.15 11.04 8.59
CA MET A 58 7.32 11.95 9.39
C MET A 58 7.14 13.27 8.65
N PRO A 59 5.94 13.89 8.72
CA PRO A 59 5.71 15.20 8.14
C PRO A 59 6.54 16.27 8.86
N THR A 60 6.94 17.31 8.14
CA THR A 60 7.57 18.51 8.72
C THR A 60 6.55 19.33 9.50
N SER A 61 5.31 19.39 9.04
CA SER A 61 4.15 19.98 9.72
C SER A 61 2.85 19.34 9.22
N GLY A 62 1.75 19.61 9.92
CA GLY A 62 0.45 19.00 9.66
C GLY A 62 0.24 17.71 10.44
N GLU A 63 -0.88 17.06 10.22
CA GLU A 63 -1.28 15.86 10.95
C GLU A 63 -1.70 14.73 10.02
N ILE A 64 -1.35 13.50 10.38
CA ILE A 64 -1.81 12.28 9.71
C ILE A 64 -2.53 11.44 10.76
N ILE A 65 -3.83 11.19 10.53
CA ILE A 65 -4.70 10.51 11.46
C ILE A 65 -5.23 9.25 10.79
N ILE A 66 -4.98 8.08 11.38
CA ILE A 66 -5.44 6.77 10.90
C ILE A 66 -6.37 6.18 11.94
N SER A 67 -7.63 5.95 11.56
CA SER A 67 -8.69 5.43 12.44
C SER A 67 -8.70 6.13 13.82
N GLY A 68 -8.60 7.48 13.81
CA GLY A 68 -8.60 8.31 15.01
C GLY A 68 -7.25 8.45 15.72
N THR A 69 -6.21 7.71 15.30
CA THR A 69 -4.87 7.81 15.90
C THR A 69 -3.98 8.76 15.10
N ASN A 70 -3.50 9.84 15.72
CA ASN A 70 -2.54 10.76 15.10
C ASN A 70 -1.12 10.20 15.17
N LEU A 71 -0.51 9.92 14.01
CA LEU A 71 0.82 9.31 13.92
C LEU A 71 1.91 10.18 14.54
N SER A 72 1.81 11.51 14.44
CA SER A 72 2.81 12.45 14.97
C SER A 72 2.90 12.44 16.50
N LYS A 73 1.89 11.88 17.19
CA LYS A 73 1.86 11.76 18.65
C LYS A 73 2.40 10.43 19.16
N LEU A 74 2.73 9.49 18.26
CA LEU A 74 3.26 8.18 18.62
C LEU A 74 4.78 8.24 18.84
N LYS A 75 5.26 7.56 19.87
CA LYS A 75 6.69 7.28 20.03
C LYS A 75 7.13 6.25 18.97
N SER A 76 8.44 6.20 18.65
CA SER A 76 8.97 5.31 17.60
C SER A 76 8.55 3.84 17.78
N SER A 77 8.59 3.29 18.99
CA SER A 77 8.13 1.92 19.25
C SER A 77 6.63 1.73 18.99
N GLN A 78 5.82 2.70 19.42
CA GLN A 78 4.36 2.68 19.18
C GLN A 78 4.02 2.80 17.70
N LEU A 79 4.80 3.59 16.93
CA LEU A 79 4.63 3.73 15.49
C LEU A 79 4.96 2.41 14.76
N ILE A 80 5.98 1.67 15.20
CA ILE A 80 6.31 0.34 14.66
C ILE A 80 5.14 -0.62 14.88
N ASP A 81 4.63 -0.71 16.10
CA ASP A 81 3.49 -1.57 16.45
C ASP A 81 2.22 -1.13 15.70
N PHE A 82 2.01 0.17 15.57
CA PHE A 82 0.86 0.71 14.84
C PHE A 82 0.90 0.31 13.36
N ARG A 83 2.04 0.48 12.68
CA ARG A 83 2.21 0.06 11.28
C ARG A 83 1.98 -1.43 11.11
N LEU A 84 2.59 -2.25 11.97
CA LEU A 84 2.46 -3.71 11.94
C LEU A 84 0.99 -4.16 11.98
N ASN A 85 0.14 -3.44 12.70
CA ASN A 85 -1.25 -3.83 12.92
C ASN A 85 -2.27 -3.15 11.99
N ASN A 86 -1.91 -2.04 11.34
CA ASN A 86 -2.90 -1.22 10.65
C ASN A 86 -2.60 -0.99 9.17
N ILE A 87 -1.36 -1.18 8.70
CA ILE A 87 -0.95 -0.77 7.37
C ILE A 87 -0.31 -1.93 6.61
N GLY A 88 -0.84 -2.24 5.43
CA GLY A 88 -0.21 -3.14 4.47
C GLY A 88 0.64 -2.37 3.47
N PHE A 89 1.76 -2.95 3.03
CA PHE A 89 2.65 -2.34 2.03
C PHE A 89 2.90 -3.29 0.87
N VAL A 90 2.73 -2.76 -0.35
CA VAL A 90 3.10 -3.40 -1.61
C VAL A 90 4.08 -2.48 -2.32
N PHE A 91 5.31 -2.93 -2.53
CA PHE A 91 6.39 -2.16 -3.16
C PHE A 91 6.64 -2.60 -4.59
N GLN A 92 7.19 -1.71 -5.40
CA GLN A 92 7.62 -1.98 -6.76
C GLN A 92 8.61 -3.17 -6.83
N SER A 93 9.55 -3.27 -5.90
CA SER A 93 10.59 -4.31 -5.86
C SER A 93 10.20 -5.56 -5.08
N TYR A 94 8.90 -5.82 -4.88
CA TYR A 94 8.33 -6.97 -4.13
C TYR A 94 8.78 -7.06 -2.67
N ASN A 95 10.04 -6.83 -2.37
CA ASN A 95 10.67 -6.88 -1.03
C ASN A 95 10.36 -8.17 -0.28
N LEU A 96 10.36 -9.31 -0.99
CA LEU A 96 10.24 -10.63 -0.38
C LEU A 96 11.56 -11.05 0.27
N ILE A 97 11.47 -11.76 1.37
CA ILE A 97 12.64 -12.33 2.04
C ILE A 97 13.08 -13.57 1.24
N PRO A 98 14.28 -13.55 0.61
CA PRO A 98 14.65 -14.53 -0.41
C PRO A 98 14.79 -15.97 0.12
N VAL A 99 15.15 -16.12 1.40
CA VAL A 99 15.33 -17.42 2.03
C VAL A 99 14.03 -18.08 2.48
N LEU A 100 12.95 -17.28 2.60
CA LEU A 100 11.63 -17.74 2.98
C LEU A 100 10.81 -18.19 1.75
N THR A 101 9.96 -19.19 1.95
CA THR A 101 8.96 -19.62 0.97
C THR A 101 7.85 -18.56 0.83
N ALA A 102 6.96 -18.73 -0.16
CA ALA A 102 5.77 -17.87 -0.31
C ALA A 102 4.90 -17.89 0.96
N LYS A 103 4.69 -19.09 1.54
CA LYS A 103 3.97 -19.29 2.78
C LYS A 103 4.62 -18.49 3.92
N GLU A 104 5.90 -18.70 4.16
CA GLU A 104 6.65 -18.03 5.24
C GLU A 104 6.71 -16.52 5.07
N ASN A 105 6.83 -15.99 3.83
CA ASN A 105 6.77 -14.56 3.55
C ASN A 105 5.42 -13.95 3.97
N VAL A 106 4.30 -14.63 3.70
CA VAL A 106 2.96 -14.17 4.10
C VAL A 106 2.76 -14.30 5.60
N GLU A 107 3.20 -15.40 6.22
CA GLU A 107 3.08 -15.65 7.66
C GLU A 107 3.90 -14.70 8.50
N PHE A 108 5.00 -14.15 7.97
CA PHE A 108 5.98 -13.38 8.72
C PHE A 108 5.36 -12.24 9.52
N ILE A 109 4.46 -11.48 8.92
CA ILE A 109 3.78 -10.35 9.59
C ILE A 109 2.93 -10.84 10.77
N MET A 110 2.16 -11.90 10.56
CA MET A 110 1.31 -12.47 11.62
C MET A 110 2.13 -13.13 12.74
N THR A 111 3.35 -13.62 12.42
CA THR A 111 4.30 -14.11 13.41
C THR A 111 4.76 -12.98 14.33
N LEU A 112 5.10 -11.83 13.78
CA LEU A 112 5.45 -10.62 14.56
C LEU A 112 4.27 -10.12 15.42
N GLN A 113 3.03 -10.28 14.93
CA GLN A 113 1.80 -10.00 15.69
C GLN A 113 1.48 -11.08 16.73
N LYS A 114 2.30 -12.13 16.86
CA LYS A 114 2.11 -13.25 17.80
C LYS A 114 0.80 -14.02 17.60
N TRP A 115 0.30 -14.12 16.36
CA TRP A 115 -0.88 -14.93 16.09
C TRP A 115 -0.60 -16.43 16.34
N PRO A 116 -1.59 -17.18 16.85
CA PRO A 116 -1.48 -18.64 16.98
C PRO A 116 -1.19 -19.30 15.61
N GLN A 117 -0.34 -20.36 15.61
CA GLN A 117 0.11 -21.05 14.40
C GLN A 117 -1.07 -21.43 13.49
N LYS A 118 -2.09 -22.08 14.03
CA LYS A 118 -3.27 -22.50 13.25
C LYS A 118 -3.93 -21.33 12.49
N LYS A 119 -4.12 -20.18 13.16
CA LYS A 119 -4.71 -18.99 12.52
C LYS A 119 -3.82 -18.43 11.42
N ARG A 120 -2.48 -18.48 11.59
CA ARG A 120 -1.54 -18.05 10.55
C ARG A 120 -1.60 -18.98 9.35
N ASP A 121 -1.59 -20.30 9.57
CA ASP A 121 -1.69 -21.30 8.50
C ASP A 121 -2.98 -21.12 7.70
N ASP A 122 -4.12 -21.05 8.37
CA ASP A 122 -5.44 -20.88 7.74
C ASP A 122 -5.48 -19.59 6.88
N ARG A 123 -5.08 -18.44 7.46
CA ARG A 123 -5.09 -17.15 6.75
C ARG A 123 -4.10 -17.12 5.59
N THR A 124 -2.92 -17.69 5.74
CA THR A 124 -1.92 -17.75 4.68
C THR A 124 -2.39 -18.58 3.51
N LEU A 125 -2.99 -19.75 3.75
CA LEU A 125 -3.53 -20.60 2.70
C LEU A 125 -4.71 -19.93 1.97
N GLU A 126 -5.59 -19.26 2.71
CA GLU A 126 -6.68 -18.45 2.15
C GLU A 126 -6.14 -17.41 1.17
N LEU A 127 -5.19 -16.58 1.61
CA LEU A 127 -4.62 -15.49 0.82
C LEU A 127 -3.84 -16.01 -0.40
N LEU A 128 -2.99 -17.02 -0.23
CA LEU A 128 -2.23 -17.58 -1.35
C LEU A 128 -3.14 -18.22 -2.41
N ARG A 129 -4.26 -18.82 -2.02
CA ARG A 129 -5.29 -19.30 -2.96
C ARG A 129 -5.98 -18.12 -3.64
N ALA A 130 -6.37 -17.10 -2.91
CA ALA A 130 -7.03 -15.91 -3.46
C ALA A 130 -6.16 -15.20 -4.52
N VAL A 131 -4.83 -15.16 -4.33
CA VAL A 131 -3.90 -14.62 -5.32
C VAL A 131 -3.47 -15.65 -6.39
N GLY A 132 -4.06 -16.86 -6.42
CA GLY A 132 -3.80 -17.90 -7.41
C GLY A 132 -2.43 -18.57 -7.28
N LEU A 133 -1.93 -18.74 -6.06
CA LEU A 133 -0.63 -19.35 -5.74
C LEU A 133 -0.74 -20.57 -4.80
N GLY A 134 -1.92 -21.20 -4.72
CA GLY A 134 -2.14 -22.38 -3.88
C GLY A 134 -1.17 -23.54 -4.14
N GLU A 135 -0.73 -23.73 -5.40
CA GLU A 135 0.24 -24.76 -5.80
C GLU A 135 1.72 -24.33 -5.62
N ARG A 136 1.95 -23.09 -5.18
CA ARG A 136 3.29 -22.49 -5.07
C ARG A 136 3.66 -22.09 -3.63
N ILE A 137 2.91 -22.54 -2.65
CA ILE A 137 3.06 -22.16 -1.24
C ILE A 137 4.47 -22.41 -0.70
N ASN A 138 5.13 -23.48 -1.13
CA ASN A 138 6.49 -23.87 -0.71
C ASN A 138 7.59 -23.33 -1.63
N SER A 139 7.25 -22.56 -2.67
CA SER A 139 8.24 -21.98 -3.59
C SER A 139 8.92 -20.78 -2.95
N ARG A 140 10.26 -20.68 -3.07
CA ARG A 140 11.03 -19.49 -2.70
C ARG A 140 10.93 -18.43 -3.80
N PRO A 141 11.14 -17.13 -3.50
CA PRO A 141 11.07 -16.05 -4.48
C PRO A 141 11.84 -16.31 -5.78
N GLY A 142 13.06 -16.83 -5.71
CA GLY A 142 13.87 -17.14 -6.90
C GLY A 142 13.30 -18.23 -7.80
N LYS A 143 12.25 -18.95 -7.39
CA LYS A 143 11.51 -19.95 -8.20
C LYS A 143 10.14 -19.44 -8.67
N LEU A 144 9.85 -18.14 -8.47
CA LEU A 144 8.61 -17.48 -8.84
C LEU A 144 8.89 -16.43 -9.92
N SER A 145 7.97 -16.29 -10.89
CA SER A 145 8.02 -15.16 -11.83
C SER A 145 7.78 -13.83 -11.12
N GLY A 146 8.15 -12.70 -11.73
CA GLY A 146 7.93 -11.36 -11.15
C GLY A 146 6.46 -11.14 -10.75
N GLY A 147 5.52 -11.49 -11.63
CA GLY A 147 4.08 -11.41 -11.31
C GLY A 147 3.63 -12.35 -10.19
N GLN A 148 4.29 -13.52 -10.03
CA GLN A 148 4.03 -14.41 -8.89
C GLN A 148 4.59 -13.81 -7.59
N GLN A 149 5.79 -13.24 -7.63
CA GLN A 149 6.41 -12.59 -6.48
C GLN A 149 5.56 -11.39 -6.01
N GLN A 150 5.06 -10.58 -6.94
CA GLN A 150 4.19 -9.44 -6.60
C GLN A 150 2.86 -9.91 -5.97
N ARG A 151 2.29 -11.01 -6.44
CA ARG A 151 1.09 -11.60 -5.82
C ARG A 151 1.36 -12.14 -4.40
N VAL A 152 2.55 -12.67 -4.13
CA VAL A 152 2.97 -13.00 -2.74
C VAL A 152 3.09 -11.73 -1.90
N ALA A 153 3.65 -10.64 -2.45
CA ALA A 153 3.76 -9.36 -1.74
C ALA A 153 2.39 -8.77 -1.39
N VAL A 154 1.40 -8.88 -2.30
CA VAL A 154 0.00 -8.49 -2.02
C VAL A 154 -0.60 -9.37 -0.91
N ALA A 155 -0.44 -10.70 -0.99
CA ALA A 155 -0.93 -11.60 0.05
C ALA A 155 -0.30 -11.28 1.42
N ARG A 156 1.01 -10.99 1.46
CA ARG A 156 1.72 -10.57 2.68
C ARG A 156 1.16 -9.26 3.24
N ALA A 157 0.90 -8.28 2.39
CA ALA A 157 0.35 -6.99 2.80
C ALA A 157 -1.03 -7.14 3.47
N LEU A 158 -1.83 -8.13 3.06
CA LEU A 158 -3.17 -8.41 3.57
C LEU A 158 -3.20 -9.35 4.78
N ALA A 159 -2.09 -10.01 5.08
CA ALA A 159 -2.03 -11.06 6.11
C ALA A 159 -2.45 -10.56 7.49
N SER A 160 -2.00 -9.36 7.88
CA SER A 160 -2.29 -8.73 9.17
C SER A 160 -3.72 -8.19 9.32
N ARG A 161 -4.56 -8.29 8.29
CA ARG A 161 -5.87 -7.61 8.21
C ARG A 161 -5.74 -6.10 8.43
N PRO A 162 -4.95 -5.40 7.61
CA PRO A 162 -4.69 -3.97 7.79
C PRO A 162 -5.96 -3.14 7.55
N LYS A 163 -5.96 -1.89 8.00
CA LYS A 163 -7.03 -0.92 7.73
C LYS A 163 -7.01 -0.48 6.26
N PHE A 164 -5.84 -0.37 5.68
CA PHE A 164 -5.62 -0.07 4.25
C PHE A 164 -4.27 -0.61 3.78
N VAL A 165 -4.13 -0.69 2.46
CA VAL A 165 -2.90 -1.10 1.78
C VAL A 165 -2.37 0.06 0.94
N LEU A 166 -1.10 0.39 1.12
CA LEU A 166 -0.35 1.32 0.28
C LEU A 166 0.40 0.53 -0.79
N ALA A 167 0.22 0.89 -2.04
CA ALA A 167 0.86 0.22 -3.18
C ALA A 167 1.66 1.24 -4.01
N ASP A 168 2.98 1.21 -3.88
CA ASP A 168 3.89 2.08 -4.63
C ASP A 168 4.33 1.37 -5.91
N GLU A 169 3.85 1.86 -7.07
CA GLU A 169 4.12 1.32 -8.41
C GLU A 169 4.02 -0.22 -8.51
N PRO A 170 2.91 -0.84 -8.08
CA PRO A 170 2.83 -2.30 -7.93
C PRO A 170 2.91 -3.07 -9.25
N THR A 171 2.73 -2.39 -10.39
CA THR A 171 2.72 -3.00 -11.73
C THR A 171 3.98 -2.70 -12.54
N ALA A 172 4.88 -1.83 -12.08
CA ALA A 172 5.99 -1.30 -12.87
C ALA A 172 6.96 -2.38 -13.42
N ASN A 173 7.18 -3.45 -12.67
CA ASN A 173 8.09 -4.54 -13.05
C ASN A 173 7.37 -5.76 -13.66
N LEU A 174 6.14 -5.57 -14.16
CA LEU A 174 5.30 -6.64 -14.69
C LEU A 174 5.01 -6.44 -16.19
N ASP A 175 4.94 -7.54 -16.91
CA ASP A 175 4.34 -7.53 -18.24
C ASP A 175 2.84 -7.18 -18.17
N SER A 176 2.26 -6.79 -19.30
CA SER A 176 0.86 -6.31 -19.35
C SER A 176 -0.15 -7.35 -18.83
N LYS A 177 0.06 -8.64 -19.12
CA LYS A 177 -0.84 -9.71 -18.70
C LYS A 177 -0.76 -9.93 -17.17
N ALA A 178 0.46 -9.96 -16.63
CA ALA A 178 0.68 -10.11 -15.19
C ALA A 178 0.14 -8.91 -14.42
N ALA A 179 0.33 -7.69 -14.92
CA ALA A 179 -0.17 -6.47 -14.32
C ALA A 179 -1.71 -6.44 -14.28
N THR A 180 -2.38 -6.72 -15.41
CA THR A 180 -3.86 -6.79 -15.45
C THR A 180 -4.37 -7.81 -14.44
N LYS A 181 -3.80 -9.02 -14.44
CA LYS A 181 -4.20 -10.07 -13.50
C LYS A 181 -3.98 -9.67 -12.04
N LEU A 182 -2.89 -8.96 -11.73
CA LEU A 182 -2.65 -8.46 -10.37
C LEU A 182 -3.74 -7.48 -9.94
N LEU A 183 -4.08 -6.53 -10.80
CA LEU A 183 -5.09 -5.51 -10.51
C LEU A 183 -6.48 -6.12 -10.32
N GLU A 184 -6.89 -7.07 -11.17
CA GLU A 184 -8.14 -7.82 -10.99
C GLU A 184 -8.21 -8.55 -9.64
N ILE A 185 -7.07 -9.11 -9.18
CA ILE A 185 -6.98 -9.76 -7.87
C ILE A 185 -7.14 -8.72 -6.75
N MET A 186 -6.45 -7.56 -6.85
CA MET A 186 -6.53 -6.51 -5.84
C MET A 186 -7.93 -5.91 -5.75
N GLU A 187 -8.60 -5.72 -6.89
CA GLU A 187 -9.99 -5.26 -6.96
C GLU A 187 -10.96 -6.26 -6.30
N LYS A 188 -10.83 -7.56 -6.60
CA LYS A 188 -11.63 -8.61 -5.94
C LYS A 188 -11.42 -8.64 -4.43
N LEU A 189 -10.19 -8.43 -3.97
CA LEU A 189 -9.86 -8.37 -2.54
C LEU A 189 -10.40 -7.08 -1.89
N ASN A 190 -10.39 -5.95 -2.59
CA ASN A 190 -11.02 -4.71 -2.14
C ASN A 190 -12.52 -4.93 -1.89
N HIS A 191 -13.25 -5.48 -2.87
CA HIS A 191 -14.69 -5.74 -2.75
C HIS A 191 -15.01 -6.81 -1.69
N GLY A 192 -14.26 -7.92 -1.68
CA GLY A 192 -14.52 -9.08 -0.81
C GLY A 192 -14.19 -8.83 0.66
N GLU A 193 -13.08 -8.18 0.97
CA GLU A 193 -12.62 -7.91 2.33
C GLU A 193 -12.87 -6.45 2.76
N LYS A 194 -13.43 -5.60 1.89
CA LYS A 194 -13.66 -4.16 2.11
C LYS A 194 -12.40 -3.39 2.52
N ILE A 195 -11.25 -3.80 1.97
CA ILE A 195 -9.96 -3.19 2.24
C ILE A 195 -9.76 -1.98 1.35
N THR A 196 -9.35 -0.86 1.92
CA THR A 196 -8.95 0.33 1.17
C THR A 196 -7.59 0.12 0.53
N PHE A 197 -7.46 0.39 -0.78
CA PHE A 197 -6.19 0.45 -1.50
C PHE A 197 -5.87 1.86 -1.94
N ILE A 198 -4.65 2.32 -1.67
CA ILE A 198 -4.14 3.62 -2.11
C ILE A 198 -2.88 3.37 -2.94
N PHE A 199 -2.98 3.63 -4.22
CA PHE A 199 -1.88 3.44 -5.18
C PHE A 199 -1.11 4.74 -5.40
N SER A 200 0.20 4.67 -5.49
CA SER A 200 1.03 5.68 -6.14
C SER A 200 1.45 5.11 -7.48
N THR A 201 1.07 5.73 -8.59
CA THR A 201 1.35 5.15 -9.89
C THR A 201 1.27 6.16 -11.04
N HIS A 202 1.91 5.81 -12.15
CA HIS A 202 1.70 6.42 -13.47
C HIS A 202 1.11 5.42 -14.48
N ASP A 203 0.77 4.19 -14.05
CA ASP A 203 0.21 3.15 -14.91
C ASP A 203 -1.26 3.44 -15.25
N PRO A 204 -1.61 3.66 -16.54
CA PRO A 204 -2.98 3.96 -16.93
C PRO A 204 -3.98 2.84 -16.63
N ARG A 205 -3.51 1.60 -16.47
CA ARG A 205 -4.37 0.46 -16.10
C ARG A 205 -4.89 0.61 -14.68
N VAL A 206 -4.03 1.02 -13.73
CA VAL A 206 -4.43 1.32 -12.34
C VAL A 206 -5.40 2.49 -12.32
N VAL A 207 -5.08 3.56 -13.06
CA VAL A 207 -5.92 4.77 -13.16
C VAL A 207 -7.32 4.45 -13.70
N LYS A 208 -7.41 3.52 -14.67
CA LYS A 208 -8.69 3.10 -15.26
C LYS A 208 -9.58 2.34 -14.25
N MET A 209 -8.97 1.58 -13.35
CA MET A 209 -9.70 0.78 -12.35
C MET A 209 -9.98 1.55 -11.06
N ALA A 210 -9.29 2.67 -10.83
CA ALA A 210 -9.47 3.46 -9.62
C ALA A 210 -10.82 4.19 -9.62
N HIS A 211 -11.56 4.07 -8.50
CA HIS A 211 -12.80 4.80 -8.24
C HIS A 211 -12.56 6.26 -7.87
N ARG A 212 -11.32 6.58 -7.45
CA ARG A 212 -10.90 7.93 -7.13
C ARG A 212 -9.49 8.15 -7.63
N VAL A 213 -9.27 9.28 -8.29
CA VAL A 213 -7.97 9.66 -8.84
C VAL A 213 -7.57 11.02 -8.31
N ILE A 214 -6.45 11.04 -7.59
CA ILE A 214 -5.87 12.24 -6.98
C ILE A 214 -4.64 12.61 -7.79
N THR A 215 -4.62 13.80 -8.39
CA THR A 215 -3.48 14.28 -9.16
C THR A 215 -2.57 15.12 -8.28
N LEU A 216 -1.30 14.71 -8.20
CA LEU A 216 -0.25 15.39 -7.45
C LEU A 216 0.77 16.02 -8.40
N GLU A 217 1.05 17.32 -8.24
CA GLU A 217 2.07 18.06 -8.98
C GLU A 217 2.82 18.99 -8.02
N ASP A 218 4.14 19.00 -8.06
CA ASP A 218 5.02 19.80 -7.20
C ASP A 218 4.63 19.72 -5.69
N GLY A 219 4.30 18.52 -5.24
CA GLY A 219 3.89 18.25 -3.87
C GLY A 219 2.48 18.68 -3.50
N LYS A 220 1.69 19.23 -4.42
CA LYS A 220 0.32 19.72 -4.18
C LYS A 220 -0.72 18.84 -4.85
N VAL A 221 -1.88 18.74 -4.24
CA VAL A 221 -3.06 18.15 -4.88
C VAL A 221 -3.64 19.16 -5.86
N ILE A 222 -3.68 18.79 -7.14
CA ILE A 222 -4.21 19.62 -8.23
C ILE A 222 -5.67 19.25 -8.54
N SER A 223 -6.01 17.95 -8.47
CA SER A 223 -7.38 17.47 -8.57
C SER A 223 -7.62 16.26 -7.68
N ASP A 224 -8.88 16.02 -7.36
CA ASP A 224 -9.37 14.90 -6.57
C ASP A 224 -10.73 14.46 -7.13
N ASP A 225 -10.69 13.51 -8.06
CA ASP A 225 -11.82 13.13 -8.90
C ASP A 225 -12.38 11.77 -8.46
N ILE A 226 -13.60 11.75 -7.95
CA ILE A 226 -14.36 10.52 -7.69
C ILE A 226 -15.04 10.10 -8.99
N ARG A 227 -14.88 8.84 -9.37
CA ARG A 227 -15.38 8.27 -10.61
C ARG A 227 -16.43 7.20 -10.33
N GLU A 228 -17.54 7.27 -11.04
CA GLU A 228 -18.43 6.14 -11.18
C GLU A 228 -17.82 5.19 -12.22
N LEU A 229 -17.48 3.97 -11.80
CA LEU A 229 -17.05 2.96 -12.76
C LEU A 229 -18.28 2.45 -13.51
N PRO A 230 -18.17 2.21 -14.83
CA PRO A 230 -19.23 1.56 -15.58
C PRO A 230 -19.52 0.17 -14.95
N ALA A 231 -20.80 -0.10 -14.77
CA ALA A 231 -21.33 -1.35 -14.22
C ALA A 231 -20.92 -2.57 -15.07
#